data_8ad217b0ac4f91019ed0bf5d88d1b69b
#
_entry.id   8ad217b0ac4f91019ed0bf5d88d1b69b
#
_cell.length_a   1.000
_cell.length_b   1.000
_cell.length_c   1.000
_cell.angle_alpha   90.00
_cell.angle_beta   90.00
_cell.angle_gamma   90.00
#
_symmetry.space_group_name_H-M   'P 1'
#
loop_
_entity.id
_entity.type
_entity.pdbx_description
1 polymer ?
#
loop_
_entity_poly.entity_id
_entity_poly.type
_entity_poly.pdbx_seq_one_letter_code
_entity_poly.pdbx_strand_id
1 'polypeptide(L)'
;SEPNAHPVTGEEINKKQPLVLAVLNGDVDNYADLKVEHDISVAASITTDAKVIPSLVARGLQSGQPLQQSFLNAVTQFDGSVAIAALSVDHPDSVMLGLRGSGQGMCIGLAEDRFIVASEPYGTVEDTVNIVRMDGESLVSPDQPASRGQVIQLLASDAGTVEGMQRVSYDGSALPVTG
;
A
#
# COMPACT_ATOMS: atom_id res chain seq x y z
N SER A 1 -15.53 15.61 0.42
CA SER A 1 -15.22 16.79 -0.41
C SER A 1 -14.19 16.44 -1.46
N GLU A 2 -14.16 17.13 -2.58
CA GLU A 2 -13.24 16.89 -3.70
C GLU A 2 -11.76 16.86 -3.27
N PRO A 3 -11.24 17.71 -2.37
CA PRO A 3 -9.87 17.66 -1.89
C PRO A 3 -9.48 16.39 -1.13
N ASN A 4 -10.46 15.63 -0.67
CA ASN A 4 -10.27 14.39 0.09
C ASN A 4 -10.66 13.13 -0.71
N ALA A 5 -10.96 13.28 -2.01
CA ALA A 5 -11.33 12.17 -2.85
C ALA A 5 -10.08 11.32 -3.23
N HIS A 6 -10.24 10.00 -3.26
CA HIS A 6 -9.21 9.08 -3.74
C HIS A 6 -9.20 8.99 -5.27
N PRO A 7 -8.02 8.79 -5.87
CA PRO A 7 -6.71 8.64 -5.23
C PRO A 7 -6.17 9.97 -4.70
N VAL A 8 -5.43 9.92 -3.59
CA VAL A 8 -4.73 11.07 -3.04
C VAL A 8 -3.26 11.10 -3.47
N THR A 9 -2.70 12.30 -3.61
CA THR A 9 -1.28 12.53 -3.93
C THR A 9 -0.49 12.90 -2.67
N GLY A 10 0.85 12.95 -2.77
CA GLY A 10 1.74 13.41 -1.71
C GLY A 10 1.61 14.91 -1.41
N GLU A 11 2.62 15.48 -0.78
CA GLU A 11 2.64 16.90 -0.39
C GLU A 11 2.57 17.82 -1.61
N GLU A 12 1.61 18.75 -1.61
CA GLU A 12 1.35 19.62 -2.76
C GLU A 12 2.43 20.70 -2.95
N ILE A 13 3.17 21.01 -1.89
CA ILE A 13 4.10 22.14 -1.85
C ILE A 13 5.46 21.76 -2.40
N ASN A 14 5.84 20.49 -2.38
CA ASN A 14 7.15 20.04 -2.80
C ASN A 14 7.15 19.41 -4.20
N LYS A 15 7.20 20.25 -5.24
CA LYS A 15 7.25 19.82 -6.65
C LYS A 15 8.50 19.00 -7.04
N LYS A 16 9.45 18.80 -6.14
CA LYS A 16 10.64 17.98 -6.37
C LYS A 16 10.48 16.54 -5.90
N GLN A 17 9.41 16.25 -5.16
CA GLN A 17 9.13 14.89 -4.74
C GLN A 17 8.55 14.08 -5.91
N PRO A 18 8.88 12.79 -5.99
CA PRO A 18 8.21 11.86 -6.90
C PRO A 18 6.69 11.91 -6.71
N LEU A 19 5.94 11.88 -7.80
CA LEU A 19 4.49 11.80 -7.72
C LEU A 19 4.08 10.38 -7.33
N VAL A 20 3.51 10.26 -6.16
CA VAL A 20 2.91 9.03 -5.64
C VAL A 20 1.42 9.24 -5.49
N LEU A 21 0.64 8.27 -5.95
CA LEU A 21 -0.82 8.23 -5.75
C LEU A 21 -1.15 7.04 -4.86
N ALA A 22 -2.10 7.23 -3.95
CA ALA A 22 -2.56 6.17 -3.07
C ALA A 22 -4.07 6.20 -2.88
N VAL A 23 -4.61 5.00 -2.63
CA VAL A 23 -5.98 4.79 -2.16
C VAL A 23 -5.92 4.04 -0.83
N LEU A 24 -6.85 4.36 0.06
CA LEU A 24 -6.99 3.74 1.38
C LEU A 24 -8.44 3.29 1.55
N ASN A 25 -8.59 2.07 2.05
CA ASN A 25 -9.81 1.61 2.72
C ASN A 25 -9.45 1.26 4.16
N GLY A 26 -10.09 1.88 5.12
CA GLY A 26 -9.77 1.82 6.53
C GLY A 26 -9.31 3.16 7.08
N ASP A 27 -8.63 3.15 8.20
CA ASP A 27 -8.20 4.36 8.91
C ASP A 27 -6.73 4.24 9.35
N VAL A 28 -5.97 5.33 9.17
CA VAL A 28 -4.65 5.51 9.76
C VAL A 28 -4.84 6.29 11.08
N ASP A 29 -5.01 5.57 12.18
CA ASP A 29 -5.41 6.16 13.47
C ASP A 29 -4.43 7.20 13.99
N ASN A 30 -3.14 7.02 13.73
CA ASN A 30 -2.07 7.92 14.17
C ASN A 30 -1.66 8.97 13.11
N TYR A 31 -2.49 9.24 12.10
CA TYR A 31 -2.13 10.15 10.99
C TYR A 31 -1.75 11.56 11.45
N ALA A 32 -2.37 12.06 12.52
CA ALA A 32 -2.09 13.39 13.05
C ALA A 32 -0.68 13.47 13.66
N ASP A 33 -0.28 12.43 14.38
CA ASP A 33 1.05 12.32 14.98
C ASP A 33 2.12 12.18 13.89
N LEU A 34 1.87 11.36 12.86
CA LEU A 34 2.76 11.21 11.71
C LEU A 34 2.96 12.52 10.95
N LYS A 35 1.89 13.33 10.81
CA LYS A 35 2.02 14.67 10.19
C LYS A 35 2.96 15.57 10.96
N VAL A 36 2.91 15.54 12.28
CA VAL A 36 3.78 16.33 13.16
C VAL A 36 5.21 15.78 13.14
N GLU A 37 5.36 14.48 13.35
CA GLU A 37 6.66 13.81 13.43
C GLU A 37 7.49 14.01 12.15
N HIS A 38 6.83 13.90 11.00
CA HIS A 38 7.47 14.04 9.70
C HIS A 38 7.36 15.44 9.09
N ASP A 39 6.82 16.43 9.80
CA ASP A 39 6.60 17.78 9.27
C ASP A 39 5.91 17.75 7.88
N ILE A 40 4.79 17.00 7.77
CA ILE A 40 4.03 16.87 6.53
C ILE A 40 3.14 18.09 6.37
N SER A 41 3.40 18.88 5.35
CA SER A 41 2.65 20.09 5.05
C SER A 41 1.62 19.85 3.95
N VAL A 42 0.35 20.02 4.29
CA VAL A 42 -0.78 19.90 3.35
C VAL A 42 -1.75 21.08 3.55
N ALA A 43 -2.51 21.41 2.51
CA ALA A 43 -3.52 22.46 2.59
C ALA A 43 -4.56 22.16 3.68
N ALA A 44 -5.06 23.20 4.37
CA ALA A 44 -6.02 23.07 5.46
C ALA A 44 -7.36 22.41 5.04
N SER A 45 -7.70 22.44 3.75
CA SER A 45 -8.86 21.77 3.18
C SER A 45 -8.73 20.25 3.09
N ILE A 46 -7.50 19.72 3.23
CA ILE A 46 -7.20 18.30 3.17
C ILE A 46 -7.21 17.75 4.59
N THR A 47 -8.23 16.99 4.91
CA THR A 47 -8.46 16.40 6.23
C THR A 47 -8.40 14.88 6.25
N THR A 48 -8.23 14.24 5.08
CA THR A 48 -8.12 12.78 5.00
C THR A 48 -6.80 12.30 5.58
N ASP A 49 -6.89 11.24 6.38
CA ASP A 49 -5.74 10.49 6.91
C ASP A 49 -4.91 9.83 5.82
N ALA A 50 -5.54 9.42 4.72
CA ALA A 50 -4.88 8.79 3.57
C ALA A 50 -3.72 9.63 2.99
N LYS A 51 -3.68 10.93 3.24
CA LYS A 51 -2.66 11.85 2.70
C LYS A 51 -1.24 11.55 3.21
N VAL A 52 -1.10 10.94 4.39
CA VAL A 52 0.23 10.55 4.91
C VAL A 52 0.87 9.45 4.09
N ILE A 53 0.08 8.59 3.43
CA ILE A 53 0.58 7.44 2.66
C ILE A 53 1.49 7.90 1.51
N PRO A 54 0.99 8.63 0.49
CA PRO A 54 1.81 9.07 -0.63
C PRO A 54 2.90 10.05 -0.19
N SER A 55 2.68 10.84 0.87
CA SER A 55 3.68 11.77 1.40
C SER A 55 4.93 11.04 1.92
N LEU A 56 4.75 10.02 2.75
CA LEU A 56 5.87 9.25 3.32
C LEU A 56 6.56 8.39 2.26
N VAL A 57 5.81 7.76 1.35
CA VAL A 57 6.39 6.99 0.24
C VAL A 57 7.24 7.89 -0.67
N ALA A 58 6.72 9.07 -1.04
CA ALA A 58 7.46 10.03 -1.88
C ALA A 58 8.76 10.49 -1.22
N ARG A 59 8.78 10.70 0.10
CA ARG A 59 9.99 11.06 0.85
C ARG A 59 11.03 9.93 0.86
N GLY A 60 10.59 8.68 1.00
CA GLY A 60 11.45 7.51 0.88
C GLY A 60 12.12 7.44 -0.49
N LEU A 61 11.34 7.58 -1.57
CA LEU A 61 11.87 7.62 -2.94
C LEU A 61 12.84 8.79 -3.15
N GLN A 62 12.52 9.98 -2.65
CA GLN A 62 13.37 11.15 -2.75
C GLN A 62 14.73 10.96 -2.03
N SER A 63 14.75 10.15 -0.96
CA SER A 63 15.98 9.78 -0.25
C SER A 63 16.80 8.69 -0.96
N GLY A 64 16.33 8.18 -2.11
CA GLY A 64 17.00 7.16 -2.91
C GLY A 64 16.66 5.72 -2.50
N GLN A 65 15.64 5.51 -1.68
CA GLN A 65 15.18 4.16 -1.34
C GLN A 65 14.40 3.53 -2.51
N PRO A 66 14.51 2.21 -2.72
CA PRO A 66 13.66 1.50 -3.67
C PRO A 66 12.16 1.64 -3.33
N LEU A 67 11.27 1.53 -4.33
CA LEU A 67 9.83 1.69 -4.14
C LEU A 67 9.26 0.77 -3.06
N GLN A 68 9.61 -0.52 -3.10
CA GLN A 68 9.15 -1.50 -2.10
C GLN A 68 9.57 -1.11 -0.69
N GLN A 69 10.83 -0.68 -0.51
CA GLN A 69 11.34 -0.27 0.80
C GLN A 69 10.70 1.04 1.27
N SER A 70 10.51 2.01 0.36
CA SER A 70 9.83 3.27 0.67
C SER A 70 8.40 3.05 1.12
N PHE A 71 7.68 2.15 0.44
CA PHE A 71 6.31 1.78 0.80
C PHE A 71 6.27 1.01 2.13
N LEU A 72 7.11 0.01 2.30
CA LEU A 72 7.19 -0.77 3.54
C LEU A 72 7.49 0.13 4.74
N ASN A 73 8.48 1.01 4.64
CA ASN A 73 8.84 1.95 5.69
C ASN A 73 7.70 2.92 6.04
N ALA A 74 6.86 3.27 5.07
CA ALA A 74 5.69 4.10 5.32
C ALA A 74 4.61 3.31 6.07
N VAL A 75 4.17 2.16 5.52
CA VAL A 75 3.03 1.42 6.08
C VAL A 75 3.30 0.80 7.45
N THR A 76 4.55 0.51 7.77
CA THR A 76 4.93 -0.03 9.10
C THR A 76 4.77 0.99 10.22
N GLN A 77 4.65 2.27 9.90
CA GLN A 77 4.42 3.34 10.88
C GLN A 77 2.93 3.56 11.17
N PHE A 78 2.03 2.98 10.38
CA PHE A 78 0.59 3.24 10.53
C PHE A 78 -0.02 2.40 11.64
N ASP A 79 -0.82 3.03 12.49
CA ASP A 79 -1.74 2.35 13.38
C ASP A 79 -3.12 2.21 12.72
N GLY A 80 -3.94 1.30 13.23
CA GLY A 80 -5.27 1.03 12.70
C GLY A 80 -5.34 -0.18 11.76
N SER A 81 -6.45 -0.29 11.05
CA SER A 81 -6.70 -1.34 10.06
C SER A 81 -6.77 -0.72 8.68
N VAL A 82 -5.87 -1.11 7.80
CA VAL A 82 -5.66 -0.47 6.50
C VAL A 82 -5.54 -1.47 5.36
N ALA A 83 -6.21 -1.17 4.24
CA ALA A 83 -5.96 -1.76 2.93
C ALA A 83 -5.56 -0.62 1.98
N ILE A 84 -4.35 -0.69 1.47
CA ILE A 84 -3.71 0.38 0.71
C ILE A 84 -3.27 -0.14 -0.66
N ALA A 85 -3.54 0.65 -1.71
CA ALA A 85 -2.84 0.51 -2.97
C ALA A 85 -2.16 1.84 -3.32
N ALA A 86 -0.91 1.76 -3.81
CA ALA A 86 -0.14 2.92 -4.20
C ALA A 86 0.68 2.66 -5.46
N LEU A 87 0.91 3.72 -6.23
CA LEU A 87 1.77 3.70 -7.40
C LEU A 87 2.62 4.97 -7.46
N SER A 88 3.77 4.89 -8.12
CA SER A 88 4.65 6.03 -8.37
C SER A 88 4.85 6.23 -9.86
N VAL A 89 4.82 7.48 -10.32
CA VAL A 89 5.07 7.82 -11.73
C VAL A 89 6.48 7.43 -12.17
N ASP A 90 7.45 7.43 -11.23
CA ASP A 90 8.83 7.00 -11.53
C ASP A 90 8.99 5.47 -11.61
N HIS A 91 7.95 4.73 -11.22
CA HIS A 91 7.90 3.26 -11.28
C HIS A 91 6.57 2.78 -11.91
N PRO A 92 6.30 3.11 -13.19
CA PRO A 92 5.01 2.88 -13.83
C PRO A 92 4.64 1.39 -13.97
N ASP A 93 5.64 0.51 -13.90
CA ASP A 93 5.47 -0.94 -14.06
C ASP A 93 5.19 -1.65 -12.72
N SER A 94 4.94 -0.89 -11.65
CA SER A 94 4.74 -1.46 -10.32
C SER A 94 3.54 -0.84 -9.59
N VAL A 95 2.78 -1.70 -8.91
CA VAL A 95 1.76 -1.29 -7.92
C VAL A 95 2.11 -1.90 -6.58
N MET A 96 2.07 -1.09 -5.54
CA MET A 96 2.28 -1.53 -4.15
C MET A 96 0.96 -1.75 -3.46
N LEU A 97 0.83 -2.87 -2.77
CA LEU A 97 -0.33 -3.23 -1.95
C LEU A 97 0.12 -3.44 -0.50
N GLY A 98 -0.66 -2.94 0.45
CA GLY A 98 -0.43 -3.14 1.86
C GLY A 98 -1.73 -3.50 2.58
N LEU A 99 -1.69 -4.51 3.44
CA LEU A 99 -2.82 -4.91 4.27
C LEU A 99 -2.35 -5.13 5.70
N ARG A 100 -3.03 -4.50 6.66
CA ARG A 100 -2.82 -4.65 8.09
C ARG A 100 -4.15 -4.65 8.83
N GLY A 101 -4.25 -5.56 9.81
CA GLY A 101 -5.43 -5.71 10.64
C GLY A 101 -6.52 -6.55 9.98
N SER A 102 -7.58 -6.86 10.75
CA SER A 102 -8.70 -7.71 10.34
C SER A 102 -9.92 -6.95 9.84
N GLY A 103 -9.89 -5.61 9.91
CA GLY A 103 -11.03 -4.77 9.53
C GLY A 103 -11.24 -4.67 8.02
N GLN A 104 -10.22 -5.00 7.23
CA GLN A 104 -10.24 -4.88 5.77
C GLN A 104 -9.78 -6.17 5.11
N GLY A 105 -10.25 -6.41 3.88
CA GLY A 105 -9.82 -7.52 3.03
C GLY A 105 -9.08 -7.02 1.80
N MET A 106 -8.20 -7.86 1.25
CA MET A 106 -7.59 -7.64 -0.05
C MET A 106 -7.25 -8.97 -0.70
N CYS A 107 -7.66 -9.14 -1.94
CA CYS A 107 -7.30 -10.28 -2.77
C CYS A 107 -6.85 -9.82 -4.15
N ILE A 108 -6.00 -10.64 -4.75
CA ILE A 108 -5.43 -10.40 -6.08
C ILE A 108 -5.86 -11.55 -6.98
N GLY A 109 -6.69 -11.26 -7.99
CA GLY A 109 -7.03 -12.18 -9.05
C GLY A 109 -5.91 -12.24 -10.07
N LEU A 110 -5.55 -13.46 -10.48
CA LEU A 110 -4.56 -13.76 -11.52
C LEU A 110 -5.33 -14.06 -12.81
N ALA A 111 -5.55 -13.05 -13.64
CA ALA A 111 -6.15 -13.22 -14.97
C ALA A 111 -5.05 -13.45 -16.02
N GLU A 112 -5.42 -13.72 -17.28
CA GLU A 112 -4.46 -14.14 -18.32
C GLU A 112 -3.29 -13.16 -18.51
N ASP A 113 -3.57 -11.85 -18.46
CA ASP A 113 -2.61 -10.78 -18.79
C ASP A 113 -2.62 -9.62 -17.79
N ARG A 114 -3.28 -9.80 -16.63
CA ARG A 114 -3.45 -8.72 -15.65
C ARG A 114 -3.69 -9.21 -14.23
N PHE A 115 -3.41 -8.34 -13.29
CA PHE A 115 -3.85 -8.47 -11.90
C PHE A 115 -5.17 -7.71 -11.70
N ILE A 116 -6.04 -8.28 -10.88
CA ILE A 116 -7.29 -7.64 -10.45
C ILE A 116 -7.26 -7.55 -8.93
N VAL A 117 -7.20 -6.36 -8.38
CA VAL A 117 -7.19 -6.15 -6.93
C VAL A 117 -8.59 -5.79 -6.45
N ALA A 118 -9.08 -6.55 -5.48
CA ALA A 118 -10.40 -6.35 -4.89
C ALA A 118 -10.38 -6.58 -3.37
N SER A 119 -11.33 -6.00 -2.65
CA SER A 119 -11.52 -6.26 -1.22
C SER A 119 -12.08 -7.66 -0.95
N GLU A 120 -12.83 -8.21 -1.91
CA GLU A 120 -13.48 -9.52 -1.81
C GLU A 120 -13.25 -10.34 -3.08
N PRO A 121 -13.19 -11.69 -2.97
CA PRO A 121 -13.02 -12.56 -4.13
C PRO A 121 -14.09 -12.38 -5.21
N TYR A 122 -15.28 -11.98 -4.81
CA TYR A 122 -16.38 -11.72 -5.73
C TYR A 122 -16.04 -10.66 -6.80
N GLY A 123 -15.18 -9.72 -6.47
CA GLY A 123 -14.72 -8.70 -7.41
C GLY A 123 -13.81 -9.22 -8.54
N THR A 124 -13.42 -10.51 -8.51
CA THR A 124 -12.51 -11.11 -9.51
C THR A 124 -13.16 -12.21 -10.35
N VAL A 125 -14.36 -12.71 -9.96
CA VAL A 125 -14.93 -13.96 -10.49
C VAL A 125 -15.30 -13.93 -11.98
N GLU A 126 -15.54 -12.75 -12.53
CA GLU A 126 -15.84 -12.61 -13.96
C GLU A 126 -14.59 -12.78 -14.83
N ASP A 127 -13.40 -12.52 -14.29
CA ASP A 127 -12.12 -12.56 -15.00
C ASP A 127 -11.29 -13.81 -14.63
N THR A 128 -11.31 -14.22 -13.35
CA THR A 128 -10.50 -15.34 -12.88
C THR A 128 -11.03 -15.93 -11.57
N VAL A 129 -10.79 -17.23 -11.39
CA VAL A 129 -11.01 -17.95 -10.12
C VAL A 129 -9.69 -18.18 -9.35
N ASN A 130 -8.56 -17.85 -9.97
CA ASN A 130 -7.26 -17.98 -9.34
C ASN A 130 -6.98 -16.72 -8.53
N ILE A 131 -6.95 -16.86 -7.20
CA ILE A 131 -6.91 -15.73 -6.28
C ILE A 131 -5.82 -15.95 -5.25
N VAL A 132 -5.01 -14.91 -5.03
CA VAL A 132 -4.10 -14.80 -3.88
C VAL A 132 -4.73 -13.87 -2.85
N ARG A 133 -4.88 -14.33 -1.62
CA ARG A 133 -5.36 -13.50 -0.51
C ARG A 133 -4.18 -12.91 0.27
N MET A 134 -4.33 -11.66 0.68
CA MET A 134 -3.45 -11.06 1.68
C MET A 134 -4.02 -11.35 3.08
N ASP A 135 -3.11 -11.48 4.05
CA ASP A 135 -3.43 -11.67 5.46
C ASP A 135 -2.92 -10.47 6.27
N GLY A 136 -3.85 -9.63 6.73
CA GLY A 136 -3.56 -8.45 7.54
C GLY A 136 -3.20 -8.75 9.00
N GLU A 137 -3.40 -9.98 9.44
CA GLU A 137 -3.09 -10.45 10.79
C GLU A 137 -1.81 -11.31 10.86
N SER A 138 -1.15 -11.52 9.72
CA SER A 138 0.11 -12.27 9.66
C SER A 138 1.17 -11.61 10.53
N LEU A 139 1.68 -12.37 11.51
CA LEU A 139 2.71 -11.93 12.45
C LEU A 139 4.06 -12.51 12.07
N VAL A 140 5.07 -11.67 12.01
CA VAL A 140 6.47 -12.12 11.91
C VAL A 140 6.95 -12.66 13.25
N SER A 141 6.63 -11.95 14.32
CA SER A 141 6.95 -12.33 15.69
C SER A 141 5.71 -12.19 16.58
N PRO A 142 5.33 -13.24 17.33
CA PRO A 142 4.23 -13.16 18.29
C PRO A 142 4.41 -12.07 19.35
N ASP A 143 5.65 -11.70 19.66
CA ASP A 143 5.99 -10.70 20.65
C ASP A 143 5.88 -9.25 20.13
N GLN A 144 5.60 -9.07 18.82
CA GLN A 144 5.49 -7.77 18.18
C GLN A 144 4.18 -7.63 17.42
N PRO A 145 3.03 -7.48 18.10
CA PRO A 145 1.72 -7.38 17.47
C PRO A 145 1.58 -6.21 16.48
N ALA A 146 2.39 -5.15 16.70
CA ALA A 146 2.42 -3.99 15.79
C ALA A 146 3.00 -4.32 14.40
N SER A 147 3.78 -5.40 14.28
CA SER A 147 4.40 -5.82 13.01
C SER A 147 3.49 -6.71 12.15
N ARG A 148 2.22 -6.87 12.52
CA ARG A 148 1.28 -7.67 11.72
C ARG A 148 0.96 -7.00 10.40
N GLY A 149 0.80 -7.82 9.37
CA GLY A 149 0.42 -7.37 8.03
C GLY A 149 1.35 -7.86 6.94
N GLN A 150 1.02 -7.54 5.72
CA GLN A 150 1.75 -7.93 4.52
C GLN A 150 1.81 -6.81 3.51
N VAL A 151 2.88 -6.81 2.72
CA VAL A 151 3.06 -5.96 1.54
C VAL A 151 3.27 -6.85 0.32
N ILE A 152 2.64 -6.50 -0.79
CA ILE A 152 2.87 -7.12 -2.10
C ILE A 152 3.22 -6.02 -3.10
N GLN A 153 4.29 -6.24 -3.85
CA GLN A 153 4.57 -5.50 -5.09
C GLN A 153 4.10 -6.33 -6.28
N LEU A 154 3.26 -5.75 -7.10
CA LEU A 154 2.83 -6.31 -8.39
C LEU A 154 3.69 -5.73 -9.50
N LEU A 155 4.23 -6.59 -10.37
CA LEU A 155 5.08 -6.22 -11.50
C LEU A 155 4.34 -6.45 -12.83
N ALA A 156 4.29 -5.44 -13.67
CA ALA A 156 3.60 -5.49 -14.95
C ALA A 156 4.25 -6.49 -15.93
N SER A 157 5.57 -6.76 -15.81
CA SER A 157 6.29 -7.68 -16.68
C SER A 157 5.74 -9.11 -16.67
N ASP A 158 5.17 -9.52 -15.51
CA ASP A 158 4.66 -10.87 -15.29
C ASP A 158 3.21 -10.81 -14.77
N ALA A 159 2.44 -9.87 -15.33
CA ALA A 159 1.06 -9.62 -14.92
C ALA A 159 0.18 -10.88 -15.08
N GLY A 160 -0.64 -11.15 -14.08
CA GLY A 160 -1.52 -12.31 -14.05
C GLY A 160 -0.87 -13.61 -13.54
N THR A 161 0.42 -13.58 -13.19
CA THR A 161 1.15 -14.75 -12.67
C THR A 161 1.69 -14.52 -11.26
N VAL A 162 2.02 -15.60 -10.54
CA VAL A 162 2.62 -15.51 -9.21
C VAL A 162 4.05 -14.97 -9.25
N GLU A 163 4.76 -15.13 -10.37
CA GLU A 163 6.09 -14.61 -10.61
C GLU A 163 6.13 -13.08 -10.62
N GLY A 164 5.03 -12.45 -11.02
CA GLY A 164 4.85 -11.00 -10.99
C GLY A 164 4.51 -10.45 -9.60
N MET A 165 4.57 -11.27 -8.55
CA MET A 165 4.23 -10.88 -7.18
C MET A 165 5.43 -11.03 -6.25
N GLN A 166 5.83 -9.94 -5.61
CA GLN A 166 6.83 -9.96 -4.55
C GLN A 166 6.14 -9.69 -3.21
N ARG A 167 6.07 -10.71 -2.36
CA ARG A 167 5.37 -10.66 -1.06
C ARG A 167 6.37 -10.58 0.07
N VAL A 168 6.18 -9.63 0.95
CA VAL A 168 7.00 -9.44 2.15
C VAL A 168 6.12 -9.23 3.38
N SER A 169 6.64 -9.62 4.51
CA SER A 169 6.09 -9.29 5.82
C SER A 169 6.46 -7.85 6.21
N TYR A 170 5.86 -7.35 7.29
CA TYR A 170 6.14 -5.99 7.79
C TYR A 170 7.57 -5.80 8.32
N ASP A 171 8.34 -6.85 8.58
CA ASP A 171 9.77 -6.76 8.86
C ASP A 171 10.65 -6.79 7.60
N GLY A 172 10.03 -6.90 6.42
CA GLY A 172 10.72 -6.99 5.13
C GLY A 172 11.16 -8.39 4.74
N SER A 173 10.91 -9.42 5.56
CA SER A 173 11.24 -10.80 5.20
C SER A 173 10.35 -11.30 4.06
N ALA A 174 10.96 -11.97 3.09
CA ALA A 174 10.23 -12.53 1.95
C ALA A 174 9.25 -13.62 2.40
N LEU A 175 8.05 -13.57 1.86
CA LEU A 175 7.00 -14.56 2.08
C LEU A 175 6.69 -15.31 0.77
N PRO A 176 6.37 -16.61 0.84
CA PRO A 176 5.93 -17.32 -0.35
C PRO A 176 4.60 -16.76 -0.87
N VAL A 177 4.49 -16.70 -2.19
CA VAL A 177 3.21 -16.44 -2.84
C VAL A 177 2.53 -17.79 -3.05
N THR A 178 1.54 -18.10 -2.24
CA THR A 178 0.70 -19.30 -2.36
C THR A 178 -0.70 -18.88 -2.70
N GLY A 179 -1.28 -19.51 -3.72
CA GLY A 179 -2.69 -19.37 -4.08
C GLY A 179 -3.60 -20.17 -3.14
#